data_8678582197293bb4c99fd18f47dcff6e
#
_entry.id   8678582197293bb4c99fd18f47dcff6e
#
_cell.length_a   1.000
_cell.length_b   1.000
_cell.length_c   1.000
_cell.angle_alpha   90.00
_cell.angle_beta   90.00
_cell.angle_gamma   90.00
#
_symmetry.space_group_name_H-M   'P 1'
#
loop_
_entity.id
_entity.type
_entity.pdbx_description
1 polymer ?
#
loop_
_entity_poly.entity_id
_entity_poly.type
_entity_poly.pdbx_seq_one_letter_code
_entity_poly.pdbx_strand_id
1 'polypeptide(L)'
;MKKKKISLRKIILLLMILGCLTSAVAIILTSYSSLQLMNQNNIEDNMKMNLYQFTKESDEACYKLLRVLNQMSADGMVGSAVDKYLTQEEHYDQYVNKKNLRAQLVSLNSSSPSLLIAFYYDPYRNCELVPNYANVKISMEYKRAPVLFEATVNTFQGIHGSVFYQNQMPVYSAYRRERFGDGTLLDCYAEVKSEYEISPAMNRQGYDYSILQLNENGVVTYSTTPKVIKGQKLLDTAIEKETSEVIEKDGYRFLIYRSKLGYMNALSLPKGTYTDEIYAWRFKTILVVLIIFSLFMSFVLYLYHLIGKPIQELGTQIERIGQGSLQDEVIPECGIAEFDQLLGDVEDMKQQIRELIQRSREQEKEAQQMEYEKLVYQINPHFLLNVLNSIQWMAQMSHQKDI
;
A
#
# COMPACT_ATOMS: atom_id res chain seq x y z
N MET A 1 -34.74 -35.26 24.10
CA MET A 1 -33.67 -34.79 23.16
C MET A 1 -32.31 -35.12 23.76
N LYS A 2 -31.59 -36.14 23.24
CA LYS A 2 -30.20 -36.43 23.69
C LYS A 2 -29.30 -35.28 23.17
N LYS A 3 -28.79 -34.44 24.08
CA LYS A 3 -27.73 -33.46 23.74
C LYS A 3 -26.55 -34.23 23.13
N LYS A 4 -26.27 -34.01 21.86
CA LYS A 4 -25.12 -34.56 21.15
C LYS A 4 -23.87 -34.04 21.88
N LYS A 5 -23.19 -34.89 22.66
CA LYS A 5 -21.95 -34.54 23.39
C LYS A 5 -20.90 -34.24 22.29
N ILE A 6 -20.47 -32.98 22.21
CA ILE A 6 -19.40 -32.58 21.30
C ILE A 6 -18.09 -32.98 21.93
N SER A 7 -17.24 -33.69 21.22
CA SER A 7 -15.90 -34.07 21.69
C SER A 7 -15.10 -32.82 22.02
N LEU A 8 -14.43 -32.79 23.18
CA LEU A 8 -13.51 -31.70 23.61
C LEU A 8 -12.51 -31.35 22.53
N ARG A 9 -12.02 -32.35 21.79
CA ARG A 9 -11.16 -32.22 20.63
C ARG A 9 -11.76 -31.29 19.54
N LYS A 10 -13.04 -31.48 19.20
CA LYS A 10 -13.71 -30.64 18.17
C LYS A 10 -13.85 -29.21 18.65
N ILE A 11 -14.10 -29.01 19.95
CA ILE A 11 -14.21 -27.66 20.54
C ILE A 11 -12.86 -26.95 20.50
N ILE A 12 -11.78 -27.61 20.96
CA ILE A 12 -10.42 -27.04 20.94
C ILE A 12 -9.99 -26.69 19.51
N LEU A 13 -10.19 -27.59 18.55
CA LEU A 13 -9.84 -27.40 17.15
C LEU A 13 -10.61 -26.23 16.54
N LEU A 14 -11.90 -26.11 16.83
CA LEU A 14 -12.76 -25.04 16.36
C LEU A 14 -12.38 -23.68 16.97
N LEU A 15 -12.08 -23.62 18.26
CA LEU A 15 -11.59 -22.40 18.93
C LEU A 15 -10.24 -21.95 18.39
N MET A 16 -9.32 -22.87 18.15
CA MET A 16 -8.01 -22.56 17.56
C MET A 16 -8.14 -22.04 16.13
N ILE A 17 -8.96 -22.67 15.28
CA ILE A 17 -9.21 -22.19 13.91
C ILE A 17 -9.86 -20.81 13.94
N LEU A 18 -10.84 -20.59 14.79
CA LEU A 18 -11.52 -19.30 14.92
C LEU A 18 -10.56 -18.20 15.38
N GLY A 19 -9.70 -18.48 16.36
CA GLY A 19 -8.69 -17.55 16.84
C GLY A 19 -7.64 -17.19 15.78
N CYS A 20 -7.21 -18.18 14.98
CA CYS A 20 -6.30 -17.93 13.87
C CYS A 20 -6.96 -17.10 12.75
N LEU A 21 -8.21 -17.39 12.44
CA LEU A 21 -8.95 -16.67 11.39
C LEU A 21 -9.21 -15.21 11.79
N THR A 22 -9.60 -14.97 13.04
CA THR A 22 -9.84 -13.61 13.55
C THR A 22 -8.56 -12.78 13.59
N SER A 23 -7.44 -13.36 14.01
CA SER A 23 -6.14 -12.66 14.02
C SER A 23 -5.65 -12.37 12.60
N ALA A 24 -5.80 -13.29 11.65
CA ALA A 24 -5.43 -13.07 10.26
C ALA A 24 -6.26 -11.94 9.64
N VAL A 25 -7.58 -11.93 9.84
CA VAL A 25 -8.46 -10.85 9.37
C VAL A 25 -8.08 -9.50 9.97
N ALA A 26 -7.79 -9.44 11.28
CA ALA A 26 -7.37 -8.23 11.95
C ALA A 26 -6.05 -7.68 11.38
N ILE A 27 -5.05 -8.55 11.15
CA ILE A 27 -3.77 -8.16 10.55
C ILE A 27 -3.97 -7.64 9.12
N ILE A 28 -4.78 -8.31 8.30
CA ILE A 28 -5.07 -7.87 6.93
C ILE A 28 -5.73 -6.49 6.93
N LEU A 29 -6.75 -6.28 7.77
CA LEU A 29 -7.46 -5.00 7.85
C LEU A 29 -6.56 -3.85 8.32
N THR A 30 -5.80 -4.06 9.38
CA THR A 30 -4.89 -3.03 9.92
C THR A 30 -3.75 -2.72 8.96
N SER A 31 -3.14 -3.73 8.34
CA SER A 31 -2.08 -3.55 7.37
C SER A 31 -2.59 -2.85 6.10
N TYR A 32 -3.80 -3.17 5.63
CA TYR A 32 -4.41 -2.52 4.46
C TYR A 32 -4.69 -1.04 4.72
N SER A 33 -5.32 -0.71 5.85
CA SER A 33 -5.62 0.68 6.20
C SER A 33 -4.34 1.51 6.40
N SER A 34 -3.33 0.94 7.04
CA SER A 34 -2.03 1.59 7.25
C SER A 34 -1.30 1.86 5.93
N LEU A 35 -1.27 0.88 5.01
CA LEU A 35 -0.64 1.05 3.71
C LEU A 35 -1.36 2.11 2.86
N GLN A 36 -2.69 2.07 2.84
CA GLN A 36 -3.48 3.03 2.07
C GLN A 36 -3.25 4.46 2.55
N LEU A 37 -3.27 4.69 3.86
CA LEU A 37 -3.00 5.99 4.45
C LEU A 37 -1.56 6.46 4.18
N MET A 38 -0.58 5.57 4.36
CA MET A 38 0.83 5.90 4.13
C MET A 38 1.12 6.25 2.67
N ASN A 39 0.61 5.48 1.71
CA ASN A 39 0.80 5.78 0.30
C ASN A 39 0.11 7.07 -0.13
N GLN A 40 -1.14 7.29 0.30
CA GLN A 40 -1.85 8.53 -0.03
C GLN A 40 -1.13 9.76 0.51
N ASN A 41 -0.69 9.74 1.76
CA ASN A 41 0.03 10.85 2.37
C ASN A 41 1.39 11.09 1.69
N ASN A 42 2.18 10.04 1.46
CA ASN A 42 3.48 10.17 0.81
C ASN A 42 3.38 10.74 -0.62
N ILE A 43 2.38 10.32 -1.38
CA ILE A 43 2.18 10.83 -2.74
C ILE A 43 1.69 12.26 -2.72
N GLU A 44 0.76 12.60 -1.84
CA GLU A 44 0.26 13.96 -1.70
C GLU A 44 1.37 14.92 -1.27
N ASP A 45 2.20 14.53 -0.30
CA ASP A 45 3.33 15.34 0.16
C ASP A 45 4.39 15.51 -0.92
N ASN A 46 4.70 14.45 -1.68
CA ASN A 46 5.60 14.53 -2.82
C ASN A 46 5.03 15.43 -3.94
N MET A 47 3.74 15.32 -4.24
CA MET A 47 3.08 16.20 -5.19
C MET A 47 3.13 17.66 -4.73
N LYS A 48 2.87 17.95 -3.46
CA LYS A 48 2.96 19.30 -2.87
C LYS A 48 4.37 19.87 -3.02
N MET A 49 5.38 19.08 -2.66
CA MET A 49 6.78 19.51 -2.76
C MET A 49 7.18 19.79 -4.21
N ASN A 50 6.85 18.89 -5.13
CA ASN A 50 7.16 19.05 -6.55
C ASN A 50 6.43 20.25 -7.17
N LEU A 51 5.16 20.43 -6.81
CA LEU A 51 4.34 21.55 -7.28
C LEU A 51 4.86 22.89 -6.76
N TYR A 52 5.25 22.93 -5.49
CA TYR A 52 5.89 24.10 -4.89
C TYR A 52 7.19 24.46 -5.61
N GLN A 53 8.06 23.47 -5.86
CA GLN A 53 9.30 23.69 -6.60
C GLN A 53 9.05 24.18 -8.02
N PHE A 54 8.12 23.55 -8.76
CA PHE A 54 7.72 23.98 -10.09
C PHE A 54 7.19 25.43 -10.09
N THR A 55 6.38 25.79 -9.10
CA THR A 55 5.85 27.15 -9.01
C THR A 55 6.95 28.15 -8.68
N LYS A 56 7.88 27.81 -7.79
CA LYS A 56 9.03 28.65 -7.47
C LYS A 56 9.90 28.92 -8.68
N GLU A 57 10.21 27.89 -9.48
CA GLU A 57 10.98 28.03 -10.72
C GLU A 57 10.23 28.89 -11.75
N SER A 58 8.90 28.71 -11.87
CA SER A 58 8.04 29.54 -12.71
C SER A 58 8.04 31.01 -12.28
N ASP A 59 7.95 31.27 -10.97
CA ASP A 59 8.03 32.62 -10.42
C ASP A 59 9.40 33.26 -10.68
N GLU A 60 10.49 32.52 -10.51
CA GLU A 60 11.84 32.98 -10.81
C GLU A 60 12.00 33.35 -12.29
N ALA A 61 11.42 32.55 -13.20
CA ALA A 61 11.40 32.88 -14.64
C ALA A 61 10.67 34.19 -14.89
N CYS A 62 9.50 34.41 -14.28
CA CYS A 62 8.76 35.67 -14.39
C CYS A 62 9.55 36.86 -13.81
N TYR A 63 10.22 36.70 -12.69
CA TYR A 63 11.08 37.78 -12.12
C TYR A 63 12.30 38.07 -13.00
N LYS A 64 12.92 37.05 -13.64
CA LYS A 64 13.98 37.24 -14.62
C LYS A 64 13.47 38.07 -15.82
N LEU A 65 12.30 37.71 -16.36
CA LEU A 65 11.66 38.45 -17.45
C LEU A 65 11.36 39.90 -17.07
N LEU A 66 10.80 40.14 -15.90
CA LEU A 66 10.54 41.48 -15.39
C LEU A 66 11.80 42.32 -15.31
N ARG A 67 12.90 41.76 -14.87
CA ARG A 67 14.20 42.43 -14.79
C ARG A 67 14.74 42.81 -16.18
N VAL A 68 14.60 41.89 -17.12
CA VAL A 68 14.98 42.15 -18.51
C VAL A 68 14.12 43.25 -19.15
N LEU A 69 12.78 43.18 -19.00
CA LEU A 69 11.88 44.19 -19.51
C LEU A 69 12.12 45.59 -18.91
N ASN A 70 12.48 45.63 -17.60
CA ASN A 70 12.86 46.92 -16.96
C ASN A 70 14.15 47.48 -17.49
N GLN A 71 15.12 46.67 -17.91
CA GLN A 71 16.33 47.17 -18.61
C GLN A 71 16.03 47.62 -20.02
N MET A 72 15.00 47.05 -20.65
CA MET A 72 14.53 47.41 -22.01
C MET A 72 13.56 48.60 -22.02
N SER A 73 13.02 49.06 -20.86
CA SER A 73 12.14 50.22 -20.76
C SER A 73 12.85 51.51 -21.19
N ALA A 74 12.11 52.58 -21.52
CA ALA A 74 12.66 53.87 -21.92
C ALA A 74 13.69 54.40 -20.92
N ASP A 75 13.40 54.26 -19.61
CA ASP A 75 14.31 54.63 -18.52
C ASP A 75 15.42 53.61 -18.21
N GLY A 76 15.38 52.43 -18.87
CA GLY A 76 16.35 51.37 -18.69
C GLY A 76 17.64 51.59 -19.47
N MET A 77 18.66 50.79 -19.12
CA MET A 77 19.98 50.90 -19.74
C MET A 77 19.94 50.64 -21.27
N VAL A 78 19.20 49.61 -21.69
CA VAL A 78 19.05 49.27 -23.10
C VAL A 78 18.07 50.22 -23.78
N GLY A 79 17.00 50.62 -23.08
CA GLY A 79 15.99 51.56 -23.59
C GLY A 79 16.56 52.95 -23.88
N SER A 80 17.48 53.45 -23.03
CA SER A 80 18.16 54.72 -23.29
C SER A 80 19.02 54.68 -24.58
N ALA A 81 19.53 53.51 -24.98
CA ALA A 81 20.23 53.35 -26.27
C ALA A 81 19.25 53.31 -27.45
N VAL A 82 18.02 52.81 -27.23
CA VAL A 82 16.93 52.92 -28.23
C VAL A 82 16.55 54.37 -28.45
N ASP A 83 16.34 55.15 -27.38
CA ASP A 83 16.04 56.58 -27.50
C ASP A 83 17.10 57.31 -28.28
N LYS A 84 18.36 57.13 -27.96
CA LYS A 84 19.48 57.71 -28.74
C LYS A 84 19.47 57.32 -30.20
N TYR A 85 19.13 56.08 -30.53
CA TYR A 85 19.05 55.60 -31.89
C TYR A 85 17.85 56.21 -32.65
N LEU A 86 16.72 56.39 -32.02
CA LEU A 86 15.48 56.92 -32.62
C LEU A 86 15.51 58.42 -32.81
N THR A 87 16.10 59.17 -31.87
CA THR A 87 16.12 60.65 -31.87
C THR A 87 17.23 61.28 -32.73
N GLN A 88 18.17 60.49 -33.23
CA GLN A 88 19.29 60.97 -33.99
C GLN A 88 18.95 61.13 -35.51
N GLU A 89 19.16 62.34 -36.04
CA GLU A 89 18.91 62.64 -37.46
C GLU A 89 20.12 62.42 -38.35
N GLU A 90 21.35 62.51 -37.83
CA GLU A 90 22.57 62.31 -38.60
C GLU A 90 22.86 60.84 -38.92
N HIS A 91 23.08 60.52 -40.18
CA HIS A 91 23.28 59.14 -40.64
C HIS A 91 24.47 58.42 -40.00
N TYR A 92 25.56 59.13 -39.75
CA TYR A 92 26.74 58.54 -39.12
C TYR A 92 26.46 58.15 -37.65
N ASP A 93 25.89 59.06 -36.88
CA ASP A 93 25.57 58.86 -35.48
C ASP A 93 24.46 57.80 -35.31
N GLN A 94 23.51 57.78 -36.24
CA GLN A 94 22.50 56.71 -36.28
C GLN A 94 23.12 55.34 -36.50
N TYR A 95 24.14 55.20 -37.37
CA TYR A 95 24.88 53.95 -37.50
C TYR A 95 25.61 53.53 -36.23
N VAL A 96 26.29 54.47 -35.57
CA VAL A 96 27.01 54.24 -34.30
C VAL A 96 26.05 53.85 -33.20
N ASN A 97 24.91 54.53 -33.05
CA ASN A 97 23.86 54.23 -32.06
C ASN A 97 23.21 52.88 -32.32
N LYS A 98 22.96 52.50 -33.58
CA LYS A 98 22.52 51.17 -33.96
C LYS A 98 23.46 50.06 -33.53
N LYS A 99 24.78 50.28 -33.74
CA LYS A 99 25.82 49.36 -33.31
C LYS A 99 25.89 49.25 -31.79
N ASN A 100 25.78 50.37 -31.07
CA ASN A 100 25.74 50.40 -29.59
C ASN A 100 24.51 49.70 -29.05
N LEU A 101 23.31 49.93 -29.58
CA LEU A 101 22.08 49.23 -29.18
C LEU A 101 22.22 47.71 -29.36
N ARG A 102 22.77 47.28 -30.52
CA ARG A 102 23.01 45.85 -30.75
C ARG A 102 24.00 45.29 -29.74
N ALA A 103 25.08 46.00 -29.40
CA ALA A 103 26.06 45.57 -28.40
C ALA A 103 25.43 45.46 -27.00
N GLN A 104 24.53 46.38 -26.64
CA GLN A 104 23.81 46.31 -25.37
C GLN A 104 22.82 45.13 -25.28
N LEU A 105 22.09 44.84 -26.37
CA LEU A 105 21.24 43.66 -26.45
C LEU A 105 22.04 42.35 -26.30
N VAL A 106 23.24 42.28 -26.94
CA VAL A 106 24.16 41.14 -26.78
C VAL A 106 24.66 41.05 -25.32
N SER A 107 25.03 42.18 -24.70
CA SER A 107 25.45 42.24 -23.31
C SER A 107 24.34 41.81 -22.34
N LEU A 108 23.11 42.26 -22.60
CA LEU A 108 21.91 41.83 -21.85
C LEU A 108 21.75 40.32 -21.88
N ASN A 109 21.88 39.72 -23.08
CA ASN A 109 21.80 38.28 -23.24
C ASN A 109 22.95 37.53 -22.51
N SER A 110 24.16 38.06 -22.62
CA SER A 110 25.34 37.45 -21.96
C SER A 110 25.30 37.56 -20.43
N SER A 111 24.64 38.58 -19.87
CA SER A 111 24.47 38.78 -18.42
C SER A 111 23.41 37.91 -17.81
N SER A 112 22.57 37.29 -18.56
CA SER A 112 21.45 36.45 -18.12
C SER A 112 21.46 35.09 -18.83
N PRO A 113 22.13 34.07 -18.31
CA PRO A 113 22.33 32.79 -19.00
C PRO A 113 21.04 32.06 -19.39
N SER A 114 19.93 32.32 -18.67
CA SER A 114 18.61 31.77 -19.01
C SER A 114 17.85 32.57 -20.07
N LEU A 115 18.31 33.78 -20.45
CA LEU A 115 17.71 34.61 -21.49
C LEU A 115 18.06 34.04 -22.86
N LEU A 116 17.05 33.67 -23.64
CA LEU A 116 17.23 33.12 -24.98
C LEU A 116 17.22 34.20 -26.02
N ILE A 117 16.28 35.13 -25.91
CA ILE A 117 16.18 36.26 -26.85
C ILE A 117 15.50 37.46 -26.18
N ALA A 118 15.93 38.65 -26.54
CA ALA A 118 15.27 39.89 -26.25
C ALA A 118 15.36 40.79 -27.47
N PHE A 119 14.25 41.43 -27.84
CA PHE A 119 14.18 42.32 -29.00
C PHE A 119 13.13 43.40 -28.82
N TYR A 120 13.25 44.47 -29.65
CA TYR A 120 12.24 45.50 -29.84
C TYR A 120 11.54 45.28 -31.16
N TYR A 121 10.22 45.30 -31.14
CA TYR A 121 9.37 45.12 -32.31
C TYR A 121 8.52 46.36 -32.57
N ASP A 122 8.58 46.88 -33.80
CA ASP A 122 7.71 47.95 -34.25
C ASP A 122 6.41 47.35 -34.82
N PRO A 123 5.30 47.45 -34.11
CA PRO A 123 4.03 46.85 -34.55
C PRO A 123 3.43 47.57 -35.77
N TYR A 124 3.82 48.83 -36.02
CA TYR A 124 3.33 49.60 -37.19
C TYR A 124 4.08 49.26 -38.45
N ARG A 125 5.39 49.10 -38.37
CA ARG A 125 6.25 48.68 -39.48
C ARG A 125 6.31 47.18 -39.66
N ASN A 126 5.75 46.44 -38.71
CA ASN A 126 5.76 44.98 -38.70
C ASN A 126 7.16 44.36 -38.83
N CYS A 127 8.13 44.94 -38.12
CA CYS A 127 9.51 44.49 -38.14
C CYS A 127 10.23 44.72 -36.82
N GLU A 128 11.35 44.03 -36.62
CA GLU A 128 12.24 44.32 -35.51
C GLU A 128 12.93 45.68 -35.72
N LEU A 129 13.11 46.45 -34.66
CA LEU A 129 13.79 47.75 -34.69
C LEU A 129 15.26 47.58 -35.13
N VAL A 130 15.95 46.58 -34.59
CA VAL A 130 17.28 46.16 -35.06
C VAL A 130 17.29 44.62 -35.15
N PRO A 131 18.02 44.06 -36.11
CA PRO A 131 18.15 42.62 -36.22
C PRO A 131 18.63 42.02 -34.90
N ASN A 132 17.94 41.00 -34.44
CA ASN A 132 18.36 40.26 -33.24
C ASN A 132 19.75 39.63 -33.46
N TYR A 133 20.42 39.27 -32.40
CA TYR A 133 21.76 38.70 -32.43
C TYR A 133 21.84 37.36 -33.16
N ALA A 134 20.72 36.62 -33.30
CA ALA A 134 20.64 35.35 -33.98
C ALA A 134 20.25 35.46 -35.45
N ASN A 135 19.94 36.67 -35.96
CA ASN A 135 19.46 36.94 -37.33
C ASN A 135 18.23 36.12 -37.73
N VAL A 136 17.39 35.77 -36.76
CA VAL A 136 16.12 35.08 -37.03
C VAL A 136 15.02 36.10 -37.30
N LYS A 137 14.27 35.93 -38.35
CA LYS A 137 13.13 36.81 -38.67
C LYS A 137 11.97 36.48 -37.73
N ILE A 138 11.63 37.41 -36.87
CA ILE A 138 10.54 37.29 -35.93
C ILE A 138 9.26 37.86 -36.55
N SER A 139 8.16 37.15 -36.39
CA SER A 139 6.82 37.55 -36.78
C SER A 139 6.00 37.98 -35.58
N MET A 140 4.85 38.63 -35.77
CA MET A 140 3.92 38.99 -34.64
C MET A 140 3.35 37.78 -33.88
N GLU A 141 3.76 36.57 -34.21
CA GLU A 141 3.28 35.33 -33.53
C GLU A 141 3.67 35.25 -32.07
N TYR A 142 4.66 36.02 -31.62
CA TYR A 142 5.03 36.09 -30.19
C TYR A 142 3.87 36.50 -29.27
N LYS A 143 2.83 37.18 -29.78
CA LYS A 143 1.62 37.51 -29.00
C LYS A 143 0.58 36.38 -28.91
N ARG A 144 0.75 35.33 -29.70
CA ARG A 144 -0.21 34.18 -29.72
C ARG A 144 -0.04 33.23 -28.56
N ALA A 145 1.07 33.32 -27.84
CA ALA A 145 1.27 32.49 -26.66
C ALA A 145 0.22 32.83 -25.57
N PRO A 146 -0.24 31.85 -24.79
CA PRO A 146 -1.30 32.06 -23.82
C PRO A 146 -0.84 32.98 -22.69
N VAL A 147 -1.65 33.99 -22.40
CA VAL A 147 -1.41 34.91 -21.30
C VAL A 147 -1.58 34.15 -19.97
N LEU A 148 -0.57 34.25 -19.15
CA LEU A 148 -0.55 33.66 -17.80
C LEU A 148 -1.13 34.62 -16.78
N PHE A 149 -0.63 35.86 -16.77
CA PHE A 149 -1.17 36.98 -15.98
C PHE A 149 -0.72 38.32 -16.56
N GLU A 150 -1.40 39.38 -16.17
CA GLU A 150 -1.04 40.74 -16.53
C GLU A 150 -0.66 41.53 -15.28
N ALA A 151 0.44 42.26 -15.35
CA ALA A 151 0.93 43.10 -14.25
C ALA A 151 1.19 44.50 -14.74
N THR A 152 0.34 45.44 -14.41
CA THR A 152 0.38 46.90 -14.76
C THR A 152 0.60 47.14 -16.27
N VAL A 153 1.84 47.06 -16.75
CA VAL A 153 2.22 47.30 -18.13
C VAL A 153 2.82 46.08 -18.84
N ASN A 154 3.07 45.00 -18.09
CA ASN A 154 3.71 43.80 -18.60
C ASN A 154 2.68 42.67 -18.75
N THR A 155 2.72 41.98 -19.89
CA THR A 155 1.97 40.76 -20.14
C THR A 155 2.91 39.56 -20.06
N PHE A 156 2.68 38.67 -19.13
CA PHE A 156 3.45 37.44 -18.98
C PHE A 156 2.73 36.27 -19.65
N GLN A 157 3.48 35.50 -20.40
CA GLN A 157 2.98 34.33 -21.11
C GLN A 157 3.50 33.05 -20.44
N GLY A 158 2.62 32.06 -20.31
CA GLY A 158 2.96 30.76 -19.74
C GLY A 158 3.89 29.95 -20.63
N ILE A 159 4.18 28.72 -20.21
CA ILE A 159 5.05 27.82 -20.98
C ILE A 159 4.53 27.65 -22.39
N HIS A 160 5.40 27.94 -23.36
CA HIS A 160 5.13 27.76 -24.80
C HIS A 160 6.41 27.46 -25.56
N GLY A 161 6.30 27.11 -26.86
CA GLY A 161 7.48 26.97 -27.72
C GLY A 161 8.14 28.29 -28.02
N SER A 162 9.47 28.35 -28.00
CA SER A 162 10.25 29.53 -28.33
C SER A 162 10.00 30.02 -29.75
N VAL A 163 9.86 31.34 -29.95
CA VAL A 163 9.82 31.94 -31.30
C VAL A 163 11.18 31.87 -31.97
N PHE A 164 12.25 31.73 -31.18
CA PHE A 164 13.63 31.65 -31.68
C PHE A 164 14.01 30.23 -32.11
N TYR A 165 13.61 29.19 -31.36
CA TYR A 165 13.96 27.79 -31.61
C TYR A 165 12.83 27.03 -32.35
N GLN A 166 12.02 27.68 -33.14
CA GLN A 166 10.95 27.05 -33.95
C GLN A 166 10.07 26.10 -33.12
N ASN A 167 9.66 26.55 -31.96
CA ASN A 167 8.83 25.78 -31.00
C ASN A 167 9.45 24.51 -30.38
N GLN A 168 10.75 24.29 -30.55
CA GLN A 168 11.42 23.09 -30.00
C GLN A 168 11.81 23.19 -28.53
N MET A 169 11.88 24.42 -27.98
CA MET A 169 12.30 24.67 -26.61
C MET A 169 11.19 25.31 -25.78
N PRO A 170 10.82 24.75 -24.62
CA PRO A 170 9.85 25.37 -23.75
C PRO A 170 10.43 26.62 -23.08
N VAL A 171 9.68 27.70 -23.13
CA VAL A 171 10.07 29.03 -22.62
C VAL A 171 8.93 29.69 -21.89
N TYR A 172 9.26 30.60 -20.99
CA TYR A 172 8.41 31.67 -20.53
C TYR A 172 8.75 32.93 -21.31
N SER A 173 7.75 33.76 -21.63
CA SER A 173 7.99 35.02 -22.25
C SER A 173 7.18 36.15 -21.61
N ALA A 174 7.63 37.35 -21.82
CA ALA A 174 6.86 38.52 -21.47
C ALA A 174 7.09 39.64 -22.47
N TYR A 175 6.08 40.47 -22.59
CA TYR A 175 6.18 41.67 -23.39
C TYR A 175 5.50 42.86 -22.70
N ARG A 176 5.94 44.08 -23.12
CA ARG A 176 5.32 45.33 -22.76
C ARG A 176 5.39 46.30 -23.95
N ARG A 177 4.38 47.15 -24.06
CA ARG A 177 4.40 48.24 -25.02
C ARG A 177 4.93 49.50 -24.35
N GLU A 178 5.96 50.09 -24.93
CA GLU A 178 6.66 51.22 -24.39
C GLU A 178 6.71 52.36 -25.39
N ARG A 179 6.61 53.61 -24.92
CA ARG A 179 6.77 54.80 -25.75
C ARG A 179 8.14 55.39 -25.54
N PHE A 180 8.89 55.63 -26.58
CA PHE A 180 10.21 56.23 -26.56
C PHE A 180 10.18 57.72 -26.91
N GLY A 181 11.28 58.45 -26.71
CA GLY A 181 11.35 59.88 -26.69
C GLY A 181 10.94 60.59 -28.01
N ASP A 182 11.05 59.92 -29.14
CA ASP A 182 10.53 60.40 -30.46
C ASP A 182 9.03 60.17 -30.64
N GLY A 183 8.36 59.60 -29.65
CA GLY A 183 6.96 59.20 -29.71
C GLY A 183 6.69 57.82 -30.27
N THR A 184 7.72 57.11 -30.75
CA THR A 184 7.60 55.75 -31.34
C THR A 184 7.13 54.76 -30.25
N LEU A 185 6.13 53.93 -30.59
CA LEU A 185 5.64 52.83 -29.74
C LEU A 185 6.30 51.54 -30.20
N LEU A 186 7.02 50.89 -29.31
CA LEU A 186 7.66 49.60 -29.56
C LEU A 186 7.15 48.57 -28.56
N ASP A 187 7.07 47.34 -29.00
CA ASP A 187 6.87 46.19 -28.09
C ASP A 187 8.26 45.66 -27.68
N CYS A 188 8.57 45.71 -26.39
CA CYS A 188 9.72 45.06 -25.77
C CYS A 188 9.34 43.63 -25.47
N TYR A 189 10.04 42.66 -26.00
CA TYR A 189 9.78 41.24 -25.82
C TYR A 189 11.02 40.51 -25.31
N ALA A 190 10.84 39.52 -24.42
CA ALA A 190 11.91 38.67 -23.92
C ALA A 190 11.42 37.25 -23.69
N GLU A 191 12.28 36.26 -23.93
CA GLU A 191 12.09 34.86 -23.60
C GLU A 191 13.18 34.36 -22.67
N VAL A 192 12.78 33.63 -21.63
CA VAL A 192 13.69 32.87 -20.79
C VAL A 192 13.39 31.36 -20.90
N LYS A 193 14.45 30.57 -20.90
CA LYS A 193 14.33 29.11 -20.90
C LYS A 193 13.54 28.67 -19.67
N SER A 194 12.59 27.78 -19.85
CA SER A 194 12.03 27.02 -18.72
C SER A 194 13.11 26.06 -18.24
N GLU A 195 13.59 26.27 -17.02
CA GLU A 195 14.57 25.37 -16.39
C GLU A 195 13.90 24.09 -15.92
N TYR A 196 12.57 24.10 -15.86
CA TYR A 196 11.78 22.95 -15.57
C TYR A 196 11.80 22.00 -16.80
N GLU A 197 12.83 21.17 -16.87
CA GLU A 197 12.75 19.99 -17.68
C GLU A 197 11.70 19.09 -17.04
N ILE A 198 10.75 18.63 -17.85
CA ILE A 198 9.90 17.49 -17.50
C ILE A 198 10.86 16.30 -17.34
N SER A 199 11.59 16.33 -16.23
CA SER A 199 12.64 15.37 -15.99
C SER A 199 11.98 14.03 -15.66
N PRO A 200 12.51 12.94 -16.24
CA PRO A 200 12.27 11.60 -15.71
C PRO A 200 12.51 11.49 -14.19
N ALA A 201 13.15 12.49 -13.59
CA ALA A 201 13.37 12.57 -12.14
C ALA A 201 12.09 12.78 -11.32
N MET A 202 11.03 13.36 -11.86
CA MET A 202 9.71 13.32 -11.24
C MET A 202 9.13 11.90 -11.22
N ASN A 203 9.55 11.08 -12.16
CA ASN A 203 9.18 9.67 -12.28
C ASN A 203 10.04 8.73 -11.43
N ARG A 204 10.95 9.23 -10.58
CA ARG A 204 11.78 8.37 -9.70
C ARG A 204 10.98 7.46 -8.78
N GLN A 205 9.71 7.76 -8.57
CA GLN A 205 8.79 6.94 -7.79
C GLN A 205 7.80 6.15 -8.65
N GLY A 206 7.94 6.16 -10.00
CA GLY A 206 7.07 5.37 -10.89
C GLY A 206 5.68 5.97 -11.14
N TYR A 207 5.42 7.21 -10.71
CA TYR A 207 4.12 7.85 -10.93
C TYR A 207 4.16 8.77 -12.16
N ASP A 208 3.21 8.60 -13.06
CA ASP A 208 3.06 9.39 -14.28
C ASP A 208 2.25 10.67 -13.98
N TYR A 209 2.96 11.69 -13.48
CA TYR A 209 2.36 13.00 -13.24
C TYR A 209 2.25 13.79 -14.54
N SER A 210 1.12 14.47 -14.70
CA SER A 210 1.00 15.50 -15.74
C SER A 210 1.02 16.88 -15.12
N ILE A 211 1.74 17.79 -15.79
CA ILE A 211 1.91 19.18 -15.37
C ILE A 211 0.96 20.06 -16.14
N LEU A 212 0.29 20.96 -15.41
CA LEU A 212 -0.57 21.97 -15.99
C LEU A 212 -0.19 23.34 -15.43
N GLN A 213 -0.38 24.36 -16.30
CA GLN A 213 -0.29 25.74 -15.89
C GLN A 213 -1.62 26.44 -16.24
N LEU A 214 -2.12 27.24 -15.32
CA LEU A 214 -3.40 27.94 -15.44
C LEU A 214 -3.19 29.44 -15.21
N ASN A 215 -3.96 30.25 -15.92
CA ASN A 215 -4.00 31.67 -15.66
C ASN A 215 -4.78 32.00 -14.37
N GLU A 216 -4.85 33.30 -14.01
CA GLU A 216 -5.58 33.80 -12.84
C GLU A 216 -7.06 33.40 -12.82
N ASN A 217 -7.66 33.17 -13.97
CA ASN A 217 -9.06 32.81 -14.16
C ASN A 217 -9.32 31.28 -14.14
N GLY A 218 -8.29 30.46 -13.86
CA GLY A 218 -8.40 29.00 -13.83
C GLY A 218 -8.48 28.35 -15.21
N VAL A 219 -8.05 29.04 -16.27
CA VAL A 219 -7.99 28.53 -17.64
C VAL A 219 -6.62 27.92 -17.89
N VAL A 220 -6.58 26.70 -18.44
CA VAL A 220 -5.36 25.98 -18.75
C VAL A 220 -4.59 26.67 -19.88
N THR A 221 -3.38 27.11 -19.60
CA THR A 221 -2.46 27.72 -20.54
C THR A 221 -1.46 26.73 -21.12
N TYR A 222 -1.07 25.74 -20.31
CA TYR A 222 -0.14 24.67 -20.69
C TYR A 222 -0.57 23.34 -20.06
N SER A 223 -0.37 22.23 -20.77
CA SER A 223 -0.64 20.89 -20.28
C SER A 223 0.31 19.90 -20.95
N THR A 224 0.87 18.97 -20.16
CA THR A 224 1.65 17.83 -20.67
C THR A 224 0.77 16.63 -21.01
N THR A 225 -0.49 16.62 -20.58
CA THR A 225 -1.44 15.56 -20.91
C THR A 225 -2.35 15.97 -22.05
N PRO A 226 -2.58 15.10 -23.05
CA PRO A 226 -3.53 15.38 -24.13
C PRO A 226 -5.00 15.40 -23.67
N LYS A 227 -5.29 14.90 -22.47
CA LYS A 227 -6.65 14.80 -21.94
C LYS A 227 -7.19 16.10 -21.38
N VAL A 228 -6.31 17.02 -20.97
CA VAL A 228 -6.69 18.37 -20.54
C VAL A 228 -6.28 19.34 -21.63
N ILE A 229 -7.28 19.93 -22.29
CA ILE A 229 -7.06 20.77 -23.47
C ILE A 229 -6.72 22.20 -23.03
N LYS A 230 -5.73 22.78 -23.68
CA LYS A 230 -5.40 24.20 -23.55
C LYS A 230 -6.63 25.07 -23.87
N GLY A 231 -6.92 26.04 -23.01
CA GLY A 231 -8.12 26.88 -23.09
C GLY A 231 -9.30 26.34 -22.27
N GLN A 232 -9.22 25.13 -21.74
CA GLN A 232 -10.27 24.57 -20.88
C GLN A 232 -10.23 25.25 -19.51
N LYS A 233 -11.40 25.59 -18.97
CA LYS A 233 -11.53 26.07 -17.59
C LYS A 233 -11.56 24.89 -16.62
N LEU A 234 -10.57 24.83 -15.75
CA LEU A 234 -10.44 23.74 -14.78
C LEU A 234 -11.07 24.12 -13.43
N LEU A 235 -11.00 25.38 -13.05
CA LEU A 235 -11.45 25.94 -11.77
C LEU A 235 -12.53 27.01 -11.99
N ASP A 236 -13.56 26.94 -11.16
CA ASP A 236 -14.63 27.97 -11.10
C ASP A 236 -14.48 28.89 -9.87
N THR A 237 -13.74 28.47 -8.86
CA THR A 237 -13.49 29.21 -7.61
C THR A 237 -12.05 29.69 -7.53
N ALA A 238 -11.83 30.86 -6.97
CA ALA A 238 -10.50 31.40 -6.73
C ALA A 238 -9.88 30.74 -5.49
N ILE A 239 -8.70 30.13 -5.67
CA ILE A 239 -7.87 29.61 -4.56
C ILE A 239 -7.12 30.80 -3.94
N GLU A 240 -6.89 30.78 -2.63
CA GLU A 240 -6.07 31.79 -1.94
C GLU A 240 -4.60 31.72 -2.42
N LYS A 241 -3.93 32.87 -2.43
CA LYS A 241 -2.50 32.92 -2.82
C LYS A 241 -1.65 32.08 -1.86
N GLU A 242 -0.62 31.43 -2.41
CA GLU A 242 0.31 30.57 -1.66
C GLU A 242 -0.34 29.38 -0.95
N THR A 243 -1.53 28.98 -1.39
CA THR A 243 -2.20 27.78 -0.89
C THR A 243 -2.34 26.72 -1.97
N SER A 244 -2.47 25.48 -1.52
CA SER A 244 -2.73 24.35 -2.42
C SER A 244 -4.10 23.75 -2.14
N GLU A 245 -4.79 23.38 -3.20
CA GLU A 245 -6.09 22.72 -3.14
C GLU A 245 -6.11 21.46 -3.98
N VAL A 246 -6.83 20.44 -3.51
CA VAL A 246 -6.98 19.17 -4.23
C VAL A 246 -8.38 19.12 -4.84
N ILE A 247 -8.45 18.91 -6.14
CA ILE A 247 -9.70 18.80 -6.90
C ILE A 247 -9.73 17.47 -7.62
N GLU A 248 -10.89 16.83 -7.63
CA GLU A 248 -11.12 15.61 -8.38
C GLU A 248 -12.09 15.88 -9.54
N LYS A 249 -11.62 15.67 -10.76
CA LYS A 249 -12.42 15.89 -11.99
C LYS A 249 -12.04 14.87 -13.06
N ASP A 250 -13.04 14.35 -13.76
CA ASP A 250 -12.86 13.47 -14.95
C ASP A 250 -11.94 12.26 -14.73
N GLY A 251 -11.94 11.67 -13.52
CA GLY A 251 -11.10 10.52 -13.18
C GLY A 251 -9.64 10.85 -12.87
N TYR A 252 -9.33 12.14 -12.74
CA TYR A 252 -8.03 12.67 -12.31
C TYR A 252 -8.13 13.38 -10.97
N ARG A 253 -7.06 13.31 -10.20
CA ARG A 253 -6.82 14.11 -9.00
C ARG A 253 -5.85 15.20 -9.39
N PHE A 254 -6.26 16.47 -9.22
CA PHE A 254 -5.45 17.66 -9.46
C PHE A 254 -5.05 18.25 -8.13
N LEU A 255 -3.76 18.43 -7.91
CA LEU A 255 -3.23 19.27 -6.86
C LEU A 255 -2.84 20.59 -7.50
N ILE A 256 -3.46 21.70 -7.06
CA ILE A 256 -3.30 23.04 -7.64
C ILE A 256 -2.69 23.93 -6.59
N TYR A 257 -1.70 24.73 -6.98
CA TYR A 257 -1.06 25.70 -6.12
C TYR A 257 -1.10 27.08 -6.78
N ARG A 258 -1.56 28.10 -6.06
CA ARG A 258 -1.60 29.48 -6.56
C ARG A 258 -0.33 30.23 -6.20
N SER A 259 0.36 30.74 -7.20
CA SER A 259 1.54 31.59 -7.07
C SER A 259 1.22 32.93 -6.40
N LYS A 260 2.24 33.57 -5.82
CA LYS A 260 2.23 34.98 -5.38
C LYS A 260 1.83 35.94 -6.49
N LEU A 261 2.20 35.64 -7.72
CA LEU A 261 1.92 36.43 -8.91
C LEU A 261 0.46 36.31 -9.39
N GLY A 262 -0.30 35.35 -8.85
CA GLY A 262 -1.74 35.19 -9.08
C GLY A 262 -2.12 34.04 -10.01
N TYR A 263 -1.23 33.57 -10.86
CA TYR A 263 -1.46 32.38 -11.70
C TYR A 263 -1.37 31.09 -10.89
N MET A 264 -1.72 29.97 -11.50
CA MET A 264 -1.73 28.67 -10.82
C MET A 264 -0.96 27.62 -11.61
N ASN A 265 -0.30 26.76 -10.87
CA ASN A 265 0.28 25.53 -11.39
C ASN A 265 -0.46 24.34 -10.81
N ALA A 266 -0.56 23.23 -11.57
CA ALA A 266 -1.21 22.04 -11.12
C ALA A 266 -0.42 20.79 -11.52
N LEU A 267 -0.48 19.77 -10.67
CA LEU A 267 -0.07 18.42 -10.99
C LEU A 267 -1.32 17.54 -11.04
N SER A 268 -1.44 16.70 -12.06
CA SER A 268 -2.54 15.76 -12.15
C SER A 268 -2.03 14.32 -12.11
N LEU A 269 -2.81 13.46 -11.46
CA LEU A 269 -2.57 12.04 -11.35
C LEU A 269 -3.85 11.27 -11.64
N PRO A 270 -3.84 10.23 -12.50
CA PRO A 270 -5.01 9.37 -12.68
C PRO A 270 -5.41 8.67 -11.39
N LYS A 271 -6.69 8.60 -11.07
CA LYS A 271 -7.18 7.90 -9.86
C LYS A 271 -6.77 6.43 -9.78
N GLY A 272 -6.51 5.80 -10.92
CA GLY A 272 -6.13 4.39 -11.01
C GLY A 272 -4.65 4.07 -10.75
N THR A 273 -3.79 5.07 -10.62
CA THR A 273 -2.32 4.88 -10.53
C THR A 273 -1.89 4.06 -9.30
N TYR A 274 -2.72 4.00 -8.25
CA TYR A 274 -2.45 3.23 -7.03
C TYR A 274 -2.84 1.75 -7.11
N THR A 275 -3.57 1.36 -8.15
CA THR A 275 -4.19 0.02 -8.19
C THR A 275 -3.16 -1.09 -8.28
N ASP A 276 -2.11 -0.92 -9.06
CA ASP A 276 -1.10 -1.96 -9.29
C ASP A 276 -0.26 -2.24 -8.04
N GLU A 277 0.12 -1.22 -7.28
CA GLU A 277 0.82 -1.39 -6.01
C GLU A 277 -0.07 -2.06 -4.96
N ILE A 278 -1.35 -1.68 -4.89
CA ILE A 278 -2.34 -2.31 -4.01
C ILE A 278 -2.55 -3.77 -4.40
N TYR A 279 -2.62 -4.11 -5.70
CA TYR A 279 -2.74 -5.50 -6.14
C TYR A 279 -1.50 -6.33 -5.80
N ALA A 280 -0.30 -5.80 -6.03
CA ALA A 280 0.95 -6.46 -5.67
C ALA A 280 1.05 -6.69 -4.15
N TRP A 281 0.66 -5.70 -3.36
CA TRP A 281 0.61 -5.82 -1.90
C TRP A 281 -0.44 -6.87 -1.47
N ARG A 282 -1.66 -6.84 -2.03
CA ARG A 282 -2.70 -7.85 -1.74
C ARG A 282 -2.19 -9.27 -1.99
N PHE A 283 -1.53 -9.48 -3.14
CA PHE A 283 -0.98 -10.78 -3.47
C PHE A 283 0.07 -11.24 -2.44
N LYS A 284 1.02 -10.37 -2.09
CA LYS A 284 2.04 -10.67 -1.05
C LYS A 284 1.41 -10.96 0.30
N THR A 285 0.41 -10.18 0.71
CA THR A 285 -0.28 -10.36 1.99
C THR A 285 -1.05 -11.67 2.03
N ILE A 286 -1.78 -12.02 0.97
CA ILE A 286 -2.48 -13.31 0.86
C ILE A 286 -1.49 -14.47 0.96
N LEU A 287 -0.34 -14.39 0.28
CA LEU A 287 0.69 -15.42 0.32
C LEU A 287 1.24 -15.61 1.73
N VAL A 288 1.55 -14.53 2.44
CA VAL A 288 2.01 -14.58 3.84
C VAL A 288 0.96 -15.21 4.75
N VAL A 289 -0.31 -14.83 4.60
CA VAL A 289 -1.42 -15.40 5.38
C VAL A 289 -1.58 -16.90 5.11
N LEU A 290 -1.45 -17.33 3.86
CA LEU A 290 -1.49 -18.76 3.51
C LEU A 290 -0.34 -19.55 4.12
N ILE A 291 0.87 -18.99 4.14
CA ILE A 291 2.04 -19.61 4.79
C ILE A 291 1.78 -19.76 6.29
N ILE A 292 1.34 -18.70 6.97
CA ILE A 292 1.03 -18.72 8.41
C ILE A 292 -0.06 -19.74 8.71
N PHE A 293 -1.12 -19.77 7.89
CA PHE A 293 -2.21 -20.73 8.04
C PHE A 293 -1.74 -22.18 7.85
N SER A 294 -0.88 -22.44 6.88
CA SER A 294 -0.27 -23.76 6.64
C SER A 294 0.58 -24.23 7.81
N LEU A 295 1.45 -23.34 8.33
CA LEU A 295 2.26 -23.61 9.52
C LEU A 295 1.40 -23.89 10.75
N PHE A 296 0.36 -23.09 10.93
CA PHE A 296 -0.58 -23.28 12.04
C PHE A 296 -1.33 -24.61 11.92
N MET A 297 -1.81 -24.96 10.73
CA MET A 297 -2.48 -26.24 10.50
C MET A 297 -1.53 -27.43 10.76
N SER A 298 -0.28 -27.33 10.31
CA SER A 298 0.75 -28.32 10.62
C SER A 298 0.98 -28.47 12.12
N PHE A 299 1.06 -27.35 12.83
CA PHE A 299 1.20 -27.34 14.30
C PHE A 299 -0.01 -27.97 15.02
N VAL A 300 -1.22 -27.69 14.57
CA VAL A 300 -2.44 -28.31 15.13
C VAL A 300 -2.44 -29.82 14.89
N LEU A 301 -2.04 -30.30 13.73
CA LEU A 301 -1.91 -31.72 13.43
C LEU A 301 -0.82 -32.38 14.27
N TYR A 302 0.30 -31.70 14.49
CA TYR A 302 1.36 -32.15 15.38
C TYR A 302 0.87 -32.29 16.82
N LEU A 303 0.20 -31.25 17.38
CA LEU A 303 -0.39 -31.30 18.72
C LEU A 303 -1.45 -32.41 18.84
N TYR A 304 -2.23 -32.64 17.78
CA TYR A 304 -3.18 -33.73 17.76
C TYR A 304 -2.48 -35.10 17.86
N HIS A 305 -1.39 -35.28 17.14
CA HIS A 305 -0.61 -36.52 17.20
C HIS A 305 0.07 -36.71 18.58
N LEU A 306 0.58 -35.60 19.13
CA LEU A 306 1.32 -35.58 20.39
C LEU A 306 0.41 -35.82 21.63
N ILE A 307 -0.77 -35.21 21.66
CA ILE A 307 -1.64 -35.21 22.86
C ILE A 307 -2.97 -35.95 22.61
N GLY A 308 -3.58 -35.71 21.45
CA GLY A 308 -4.92 -36.22 21.17
C GLY A 308 -4.97 -37.73 21.02
N LYS A 309 -3.97 -38.32 20.37
CA LYS A 309 -3.88 -39.78 20.15
C LYS A 309 -3.65 -40.54 21.47
N PRO A 310 -2.68 -40.18 22.31
CA PRO A 310 -2.50 -40.85 23.64
C PRO A 310 -3.72 -40.77 24.56
N ILE A 311 -4.37 -39.60 24.64
CA ILE A 311 -5.59 -39.44 25.42
C ILE A 311 -6.72 -40.37 24.93
N GLN A 312 -6.84 -40.52 23.61
CA GLN A 312 -7.85 -41.42 23.05
C GLN A 312 -7.53 -42.88 23.37
N GLU A 313 -6.26 -43.27 23.34
CA GLU A 313 -5.80 -44.61 23.70
C GLU A 313 -6.08 -44.92 25.15
N LEU A 314 -5.73 -44.01 26.09
CA LEU A 314 -6.10 -44.13 27.51
C LEU A 314 -7.61 -44.31 27.69
N GLY A 315 -8.42 -43.53 27.00
CA GLY A 315 -9.88 -43.65 27.08
C GLY A 315 -10.40 -45.02 26.61
N THR A 316 -9.82 -45.58 25.54
CA THR A 316 -10.20 -46.90 25.03
C THR A 316 -9.76 -48.01 25.98
N GLN A 317 -8.62 -47.91 26.59
CA GLN A 317 -8.14 -48.90 27.58
C GLN A 317 -9.04 -48.90 28.84
N ILE A 318 -9.38 -47.73 29.36
CA ILE A 318 -10.31 -47.62 30.53
C ILE A 318 -11.70 -48.18 30.19
N GLU A 319 -12.21 -47.90 28.96
CA GLU A 319 -13.51 -48.44 28.53
C GLU A 319 -13.48 -49.98 28.43
N ARG A 320 -12.39 -50.58 27.90
CA ARG A 320 -12.21 -52.04 27.81
C ARG A 320 -12.17 -52.69 29.20
N ILE A 321 -11.47 -52.07 30.16
CA ILE A 321 -11.47 -52.53 31.54
C ILE A 321 -12.90 -52.51 32.11
N GLY A 322 -13.66 -51.44 31.88
CA GLY A 322 -15.05 -51.33 32.33
C GLY A 322 -16.01 -52.37 31.71
N GLN A 323 -15.68 -52.88 30.49
CA GLN A 323 -16.40 -53.98 29.83
C GLN A 323 -15.93 -55.38 30.25
N GLY A 324 -14.98 -55.46 31.16
CA GLY A 324 -14.44 -56.73 31.65
C GLY A 324 -13.38 -57.39 30.78
N SER A 325 -12.89 -56.70 29.75
CA SER A 325 -11.78 -57.18 28.90
C SER A 325 -10.45 -56.85 29.59
N LEU A 326 -9.88 -57.89 30.23
CA LEU A 326 -8.62 -57.81 30.99
C LEU A 326 -7.47 -58.50 30.24
N GLN A 327 -7.52 -58.64 28.92
CA GLN A 327 -6.49 -59.32 28.13
C GLN A 327 -5.16 -58.54 28.12
N ASP A 328 -4.05 -59.23 28.04
CA ASP A 328 -2.70 -58.69 27.96
C ASP A 328 -2.44 -58.20 26.51
N GLU A 329 -2.82 -56.96 26.22
CA GLU A 329 -2.39 -56.28 25.01
C GLU A 329 -1.18 -55.40 25.36
N VAL A 330 -0.11 -55.50 24.59
CA VAL A 330 1.04 -54.63 24.76
C VAL A 330 0.64 -53.22 24.38
N ILE A 331 0.62 -52.33 25.34
CA ILE A 331 0.35 -50.93 25.11
C ILE A 331 1.64 -50.31 24.57
N PRO A 332 1.63 -49.73 23.32
CA PRO A 332 2.82 -49.12 22.80
C PRO A 332 3.16 -47.84 23.56
N GLU A 333 4.43 -47.64 23.86
CA GLU A 333 4.91 -46.38 24.45
C GLU A 333 4.64 -45.21 23.51
N CYS A 334 4.12 -44.12 24.08
CA CYS A 334 3.83 -42.89 23.30
C CYS A 334 5.07 -42.02 23.13
N GLY A 335 6.13 -42.25 23.90
CA GLY A 335 7.36 -41.44 23.90
C GLY A 335 7.22 -40.13 24.69
N ILE A 336 6.15 -39.95 25.46
CA ILE A 336 5.94 -38.80 26.34
C ILE A 336 5.83 -39.35 27.77
N ALA A 337 6.77 -38.96 28.62
CA ALA A 337 6.92 -39.52 29.97
C ALA A 337 5.63 -39.51 30.78
N GLU A 338 4.87 -38.42 30.74
CA GLU A 338 3.62 -38.26 31.50
C GLU A 338 2.51 -39.22 31.01
N PHE A 339 2.44 -39.47 29.73
CA PHE A 339 1.46 -40.41 29.15
C PHE A 339 1.90 -41.85 29.34
N ASP A 340 3.18 -42.14 29.22
CA ASP A 340 3.73 -43.46 29.45
C ASP A 340 3.55 -43.89 30.94
N GLN A 341 3.70 -42.92 31.84
CA GLN A 341 3.38 -43.15 33.28
C GLN A 341 1.89 -43.43 33.48
N LEU A 342 0.99 -42.63 32.90
CA LEU A 342 -0.47 -42.85 33.00
C LEU A 342 -0.90 -44.20 32.41
N LEU A 343 -0.30 -44.62 31.30
CA LEU A 343 -0.55 -45.92 30.71
C LEU A 343 -0.05 -47.05 31.62
N GLY A 344 1.11 -46.87 32.28
CA GLY A 344 1.62 -47.79 33.30
C GLY A 344 0.65 -47.91 34.49
N ASP A 345 0.18 -46.79 35.04
CA ASP A 345 -0.78 -46.77 36.13
C ASP A 345 -2.10 -47.50 35.79
N VAL A 346 -2.55 -47.36 34.52
CA VAL A 346 -3.74 -48.11 34.03
C VAL A 346 -3.47 -49.60 33.94
N GLU A 347 -2.28 -50.03 33.50
CA GLU A 347 -1.91 -51.46 33.46
C GLU A 347 -1.80 -52.07 34.87
N ASP A 348 -1.19 -51.34 35.81
CA ASP A 348 -1.13 -51.74 37.21
C ASP A 348 -2.54 -51.90 37.80
N MET A 349 -3.44 -50.96 37.54
CA MET A 349 -4.84 -51.06 37.94
C MET A 349 -5.53 -52.30 37.35
N LYS A 350 -5.29 -52.57 36.08
CA LYS A 350 -5.83 -53.75 35.38
C LYS A 350 -5.33 -55.06 36.03
N GLN A 351 -4.05 -55.10 36.38
CA GLN A 351 -3.47 -56.26 37.11
C GLN A 351 -4.10 -56.43 38.48
N GLN A 352 -4.27 -55.35 39.25
CA GLN A 352 -4.94 -55.42 40.56
C GLN A 352 -6.38 -55.94 40.44
N ILE A 353 -7.11 -55.50 39.41
CA ILE A 353 -8.49 -56.00 39.17
C ILE A 353 -8.46 -57.49 38.88
N ARG A 354 -7.49 -57.97 38.05
CA ARG A 354 -7.34 -59.42 37.76
C ARG A 354 -7.09 -60.22 39.06
N GLU A 355 -6.19 -59.76 39.91
CA GLU A 355 -5.88 -60.39 41.17
C GLU A 355 -7.11 -60.44 42.11
N LEU A 356 -7.86 -59.33 42.18
CA LEU A 356 -9.08 -59.26 42.96
C LEU A 356 -10.16 -60.25 42.46
N ILE A 357 -10.33 -60.35 41.14
CA ILE A 357 -11.25 -61.32 40.59
C ILE A 357 -10.82 -62.72 40.83
N GLN A 358 -9.52 -63.03 40.71
CA GLN A 358 -8.97 -64.34 41.01
C GLN A 358 -9.19 -64.71 42.49
N ARG A 359 -8.85 -63.84 43.43
CA ARG A 359 -9.12 -64.02 44.86
C ARG A 359 -10.60 -64.26 45.19
N SER A 360 -11.47 -63.45 44.55
CA SER A 360 -12.91 -63.61 44.71
C SER A 360 -13.42 -65.00 44.26
N ARG A 361 -12.88 -65.48 43.09
CA ARG A 361 -13.22 -66.82 42.60
C ARG A 361 -12.69 -67.94 43.50
N GLU A 362 -11.52 -67.78 44.08
CA GLU A 362 -10.94 -68.71 44.99
C GLU A 362 -11.78 -68.77 46.30
N GLN A 363 -12.16 -67.60 46.85
CA GLN A 363 -13.04 -67.54 48.00
C GLN A 363 -14.42 -68.15 47.74
N GLU A 364 -14.97 -67.92 46.55
CA GLU A 364 -16.26 -68.52 46.15
C GLU A 364 -16.17 -70.06 46.10
N LYS A 365 -15.06 -70.59 45.49
CA LYS A 365 -14.81 -72.06 45.48
C LYS A 365 -14.63 -72.61 46.90
N GLU A 366 -13.88 -71.92 47.72
CA GLU A 366 -13.70 -72.33 49.14
C GLU A 366 -15.05 -72.30 49.90
N ALA A 367 -15.85 -71.26 49.65
CA ALA A 367 -17.19 -71.18 50.29
C ALA A 367 -18.11 -72.28 49.75
N GLN A 368 -18.11 -72.61 48.46
CA GLN A 368 -18.86 -73.72 47.86
C GLN A 368 -18.38 -75.07 48.41
N GLN A 369 -17.09 -75.22 48.57
CA GLN A 369 -16.55 -76.49 49.17
C GLN A 369 -16.93 -76.65 50.67
N MET A 370 -16.85 -75.57 51.42
CA MET A 370 -17.31 -75.61 52.84
C MET A 370 -18.82 -75.89 52.94
N GLU A 371 -19.62 -75.32 52.04
CA GLU A 371 -21.06 -75.59 51.95
C GLU A 371 -21.32 -77.05 51.55
N TYR A 372 -20.58 -77.58 50.57
CA TYR A 372 -20.63 -79.04 50.27
C TYR A 372 -20.24 -79.92 51.39
N GLU A 373 -19.12 -79.65 52.10
CA GLU A 373 -18.69 -80.41 53.29
C GLU A 373 -19.76 -80.34 54.36
N LYS A 374 -20.36 -79.19 54.69
CA LYS A 374 -21.44 -79.02 55.59
C LYS A 374 -22.66 -79.84 55.23
N LEU A 375 -23.03 -79.93 53.98
CA LEU A 375 -24.12 -80.78 53.47
C LEU A 375 -23.78 -82.28 53.66
N VAL A 376 -22.53 -82.67 53.36
CA VAL A 376 -22.05 -84.06 53.61
C VAL A 376 -22.08 -84.41 55.12
N TYR A 377 -21.65 -83.49 55.95
CA TYR A 377 -21.76 -83.71 57.44
C TYR A 377 -23.19 -83.78 57.93
N GLN A 378 -24.18 -83.15 57.32
CA GLN A 378 -25.60 -83.23 57.67
C GLN A 378 -26.17 -84.63 57.35
N ILE A 379 -25.61 -85.35 56.41
CA ILE A 379 -25.87 -86.78 56.17
C ILE A 379 -25.11 -87.53 57.18
N ASN A 380 -25.64 -87.66 58.41
CA ASN A 380 -25.02 -88.33 59.52
C ASN A 380 -24.36 -89.64 59.06
N PRO A 381 -22.99 -89.73 58.98
CA PRO A 381 -22.28 -90.91 58.44
C PRO A 381 -22.52 -92.16 59.35
N HIS A 382 -22.73 -91.93 60.63
CA HIS A 382 -23.06 -92.98 61.55
C HIS A 382 -24.47 -93.56 61.30
N PHE A 383 -25.43 -92.74 60.93
CA PHE A 383 -26.73 -93.23 60.53
C PHE A 383 -26.69 -94.06 59.21
N LEU A 384 -25.96 -93.63 58.22
CA LEU A 384 -25.73 -94.36 56.97
C LEU A 384 -25.02 -95.74 57.24
N LEU A 385 -24.00 -95.73 58.03
CA LEU A 385 -23.26 -96.96 58.45
C LEU A 385 -24.23 -97.89 59.24
N ASN A 386 -25.01 -97.37 60.13
CA ASN A 386 -26.00 -98.15 60.87
C ASN A 386 -27.10 -98.77 59.99
N VAL A 387 -27.58 -97.96 58.96
CA VAL A 387 -28.54 -98.49 58.00
C VAL A 387 -27.89 -99.53 57.10
N LEU A 388 -26.68 -99.33 56.60
CA LEU A 388 -25.91 -100.29 55.76
C LEU A 388 -25.64 -101.59 56.61
N ASN A 389 -25.15 -101.46 57.83
CA ASN A 389 -24.98 -102.61 58.74
C ASN A 389 -26.31 -103.37 58.96
N SER A 390 -27.41 -102.62 59.18
CA SER A 390 -28.70 -103.21 59.35
C SER A 390 -29.16 -103.99 58.09
N ILE A 391 -28.95 -103.37 56.87
CA ILE A 391 -29.22 -104.06 55.60
C ILE A 391 -28.32 -105.30 55.48
N GLN A 392 -27.05 -105.24 55.82
CA GLN A 392 -26.11 -106.34 55.75
C GLN A 392 -26.52 -107.46 56.70
N TRP A 393 -26.95 -107.12 57.89
CA TRP A 393 -27.52 -108.08 58.85
C TRP A 393 -28.78 -108.72 58.35
N MET A 394 -29.70 -107.98 57.75
CA MET A 394 -30.91 -108.52 57.18
C MET A 394 -30.61 -109.39 55.93
N ALA A 395 -29.66 -109.07 55.11
CA ALA A 395 -29.20 -109.87 53.98
C ALA A 395 -28.55 -111.17 54.44
N GLN A 396 -27.73 -111.15 55.48
CA GLN A 396 -27.18 -112.36 56.11
C GLN A 396 -28.23 -113.27 56.70
N MET A 397 -29.25 -112.72 57.39
CA MET A 397 -30.37 -113.51 57.97
C MET A 397 -31.29 -114.11 56.89
N SER A 398 -31.38 -113.49 55.73
CA SER A 398 -32.18 -113.98 54.59
C SER A 398 -31.49 -114.94 53.61
N HIS A 399 -30.22 -115.40 53.96
CA HIS A 399 -29.40 -116.25 53.18
C HIS A 399 -29.13 -115.76 51.76
N GLN A 400 -29.29 -114.46 51.49
CA GLN A 400 -28.92 -113.86 50.20
C GLN A 400 -27.46 -113.32 50.30
N LYS A 401 -26.48 -114.06 49.73
CA LYS A 401 -25.06 -113.76 49.70
C LYS A 401 -24.62 -112.64 48.76
N ASP A 402 -25.51 -112.15 47.88
CA ASP A 402 -25.17 -111.20 46.77
C ASP A 402 -25.76 -109.84 46.98
N ILE A 403 -25.90 -109.34 48.13
CA ILE A 403 -26.26 -107.92 48.46
C ILE A 403 -25.16 -107.24 49.22
#